data_6075d2151649a75b038d9f04ed58aef0
#
_entry.id   6075d2151649a75b038d9f04ed58aef0
#
_cell.length_a   1.000
_cell.length_b   1.000
_cell.length_c   1.000
_cell.angle_alpha   90.00
_cell.angle_beta   90.00
_cell.angle_gamma   90.00
#
_symmetry.space_group_name_H-M   'P 1'
#
loop_
_entity.id
_entity.type
_entity.pdbx_description
1 polymer ?
#
loop_
_entity_poly.entity_id
_entity_poly.type
_entity_poly.pdbx_seq_one_letter_code
_entity_poly.pdbx_strand_id
1 'polypeptide(L)'
;MFDKLANIFRIPDLRKRIIFTLAMLFVYRLGGHLPTPGIDTAKLEQFFTQGSTSGSLLGFVDLFSGGQLRRMTIFALGIMPYITASIILQLLTVVYEPLAKLQKEGELGRKKITQWTRYITVILSAVQSFGIAIGLEKGGFALSPGWGFRLMTMLTLTTGSAFIMWLGEQITDRGVGNGMSLLIFAGIVVGLPRGVVELIDKARNASWGAMTFPLMVGLIIFMIVVVAFIVYVERSERRIPVQYAKRVVGRKVMGGQSTHLPLRVNAGGVMPVIFASSILTLPQTIGYGFRSSRYFGPLFESLRWGEPLYELLYAVGIVFFAYFYVSIVFNPSEVADNMRKYGGFIPGIRPGKRTADFINEVLTRITLVGALYLIVISFIPEWMITGIHLNHLYGPFGRFFENLPTFVTNGLGVNFYFGGTSLLIVVGVAMDTVTQIEAQLIMRHYDGFTPRSGRVRGRRW
;
A
#
# COMPACT_ATOMS: atom_id res chain seq x y z
N MET A 1 -17.60 -13.73 15.85
CA MET A 1 -17.08 -13.22 14.56
C MET A 1 -17.90 -13.73 13.37
N PHE A 2 -18.19 -15.01 13.30
CA PHE A 2 -19.00 -15.63 12.23
C PHE A 2 -20.43 -15.07 12.14
N ASP A 3 -21.09 -14.78 13.26
CA ASP A 3 -22.44 -14.19 13.27
C ASP A 3 -22.48 -12.76 12.69
N LYS A 4 -21.40 -11.99 12.88
CA LYS A 4 -21.28 -10.67 12.25
C LYS A 4 -21.13 -10.79 10.74
N LEU A 5 -20.38 -11.77 10.24
CA LEU A 5 -20.21 -12.05 8.81
C LEU A 5 -21.54 -12.53 8.18
N ALA A 6 -22.31 -13.38 8.87
CA ALA A 6 -23.62 -13.82 8.40
C ALA A 6 -24.61 -12.64 8.27
N ASN A 7 -24.53 -11.66 9.18
CA ASN A 7 -25.37 -10.47 9.13
C ASN A 7 -25.01 -9.50 7.99
N ILE A 8 -23.76 -9.51 7.50
CA ILE A 8 -23.31 -8.71 6.36
C ILE A 8 -24.13 -9.06 5.10
N PHE A 9 -24.36 -10.36 4.86
CA PHE A 9 -25.10 -10.82 3.69
C PHE A 9 -26.62 -10.62 3.79
N ARG A 10 -27.15 -10.37 5.00
CA ARG A 10 -28.59 -10.07 5.22
C ARG A 10 -28.97 -8.65 4.83
N ILE A 11 -28.02 -7.69 4.79
CA ILE A 11 -28.28 -6.32 4.40
C ILE A 11 -28.16 -6.16 2.89
N PRO A 12 -29.27 -5.85 2.16
CA PRO A 12 -29.30 -5.91 0.70
C PRO A 12 -28.33 -4.93 0.03
N ASP A 13 -28.17 -3.73 0.59
CA ASP A 13 -27.27 -2.72 0.01
C ASP A 13 -25.80 -3.07 0.21
N LEU A 14 -25.42 -3.57 1.39
CA LEU A 14 -24.04 -3.97 1.66
C LEU A 14 -23.69 -5.20 0.82
N ARG A 15 -24.61 -6.15 0.67
CA ARG A 15 -24.46 -7.29 -0.22
C ARG A 15 -24.22 -6.85 -1.68
N LYS A 16 -24.99 -5.87 -2.19
CA LYS A 16 -24.80 -5.33 -3.55
C LYS A 16 -23.41 -4.73 -3.72
N ARG A 17 -22.94 -3.95 -2.76
CA ARG A 17 -21.60 -3.33 -2.79
C ARG A 17 -20.48 -4.38 -2.76
N ILE A 18 -20.61 -5.40 -1.92
CA ILE A 18 -19.62 -6.49 -1.85
C ILE A 18 -19.59 -7.30 -3.15
N ILE A 19 -20.76 -7.67 -3.68
CA ILE A 19 -20.84 -8.40 -4.95
C ILE A 19 -20.26 -7.56 -6.09
N PHE A 20 -20.53 -6.25 -6.11
CA PHE A 20 -19.95 -5.34 -7.10
C PHE A 20 -18.43 -5.30 -6.99
N THR A 21 -17.86 -5.18 -5.77
CA THR A 21 -16.42 -5.21 -5.54
C THR A 21 -15.78 -6.50 -6.03
N LEU A 22 -16.39 -7.65 -5.69
CA LEU A 22 -15.92 -8.97 -6.15
C LEU A 22 -15.99 -9.11 -7.68
N ALA A 23 -17.07 -8.61 -8.30
CA ALA A 23 -17.20 -8.62 -9.76
C ALA A 23 -16.11 -7.77 -10.45
N MET A 24 -15.80 -6.58 -9.92
CA MET A 24 -14.73 -5.73 -10.46
C MET A 24 -13.34 -6.36 -10.27
N LEU A 25 -13.06 -7.00 -9.11
CA LEU A 25 -11.85 -7.76 -8.90
C LEU A 25 -11.73 -8.96 -9.85
N PHE A 26 -12.83 -9.61 -10.15
CA PHE A 26 -12.88 -10.69 -11.15
C PHE A 26 -12.53 -10.17 -12.56
N VAL A 27 -13.11 -9.02 -12.98
CA VAL A 27 -12.76 -8.36 -14.25
C VAL A 27 -11.27 -8.00 -14.31
N TYR A 28 -10.72 -7.43 -13.23
CA TYR A 28 -9.29 -7.18 -13.11
C TYR A 28 -8.46 -8.46 -13.31
N ARG A 29 -8.91 -9.57 -12.74
CA ARG A 29 -8.21 -10.85 -12.88
C ARG A 29 -8.29 -11.43 -14.28
N LEU A 30 -9.42 -11.31 -14.93
CA LEU A 30 -9.59 -11.73 -16.34
C LEU A 30 -8.64 -10.98 -17.27
N GLY A 31 -8.56 -9.66 -17.15
CA GLY A 31 -7.65 -8.85 -17.96
C GLY A 31 -6.17 -9.17 -17.72
N GLY A 32 -5.81 -9.65 -16.52
CA GLY A 32 -4.48 -10.14 -16.19
C GLY A 32 -4.08 -11.46 -16.88
N HIS A 33 -4.94 -12.06 -17.69
CA HIS A 33 -4.65 -13.24 -18.50
C HIS A 33 -4.51 -12.90 -20.01
N LEU A 34 -4.81 -11.68 -20.41
CA LEU A 34 -4.70 -11.24 -21.79
C LEU A 34 -3.28 -10.76 -22.09
N PRO A 35 -2.48 -11.48 -22.91
CA PRO A 35 -1.11 -11.07 -23.22
C PRO A 35 -1.09 -9.83 -24.12
N THR A 36 -0.06 -9.01 -23.98
CA THR A 36 0.20 -7.89 -24.90
C THR A 36 0.61 -8.44 -26.27
N PRO A 37 0.02 -7.95 -27.36
CA PRO A 37 0.35 -8.46 -28.70
C PRO A 37 1.79 -8.10 -29.10
N GLY A 38 2.42 -8.98 -29.88
CA GLY A 38 3.77 -8.78 -30.41
C GLY A 38 4.91 -9.20 -29.49
N ILE A 39 4.62 -9.87 -28.36
CA ILE A 39 5.62 -10.32 -27.39
C ILE A 39 5.67 -11.85 -27.35
N ASP A 40 6.88 -12.41 -27.31
CA ASP A 40 7.11 -13.83 -27.08
C ASP A 40 7.04 -14.13 -25.58
N THR A 41 5.83 -14.48 -25.12
CA THR A 41 5.56 -14.75 -23.70
C THR A 41 6.32 -15.97 -23.18
N ALA A 42 6.61 -16.95 -24.04
CA ALA A 42 7.34 -18.16 -23.64
C ALA A 42 8.80 -17.87 -23.30
N LYS A 43 9.48 -17.10 -24.14
CA LYS A 43 10.86 -16.65 -23.85
C LYS A 43 10.92 -15.76 -22.62
N LEU A 44 9.94 -14.90 -22.46
CA LEU A 44 9.88 -14.00 -21.31
C LEU A 44 9.67 -14.79 -20.01
N GLU A 45 8.78 -15.78 -19.99
CA GLU A 45 8.55 -16.65 -18.82
C GLU A 45 9.79 -17.47 -18.46
N GLN A 46 10.52 -17.97 -19.46
CA GLN A 46 11.82 -18.64 -19.26
C GLN A 46 12.86 -17.70 -18.65
N PHE A 47 12.94 -16.46 -19.12
CA PHE A 47 13.86 -15.45 -18.58
C PHE A 47 13.57 -15.17 -17.09
N PHE A 48 12.31 -15.04 -16.71
CA PHE A 48 11.91 -14.85 -15.32
C PHE A 48 12.13 -16.11 -14.45
N THR A 49 12.12 -17.30 -15.05
CA THR A 49 12.28 -18.57 -14.30
C THR A 49 13.75 -18.97 -14.16
N GLN A 50 14.57 -18.75 -15.19
CA GLN A 50 15.98 -19.16 -15.22
C GLN A 50 16.94 -18.08 -14.70
N GLY A 51 16.56 -16.81 -14.79
CA GLY A 51 17.37 -15.70 -14.29
C GLY A 51 17.19 -15.49 -12.80
N SER A 52 18.25 -15.05 -12.11
CA SER A 52 18.23 -14.58 -10.71
C SER A 52 17.35 -13.32 -10.54
N THR A 53 16.15 -13.33 -11.14
CA THR A 53 15.27 -12.17 -11.28
C THR A 53 14.46 -11.94 -10.01
N SER A 54 14.54 -12.88 -9.07
CA SER A 54 13.83 -12.78 -7.78
C SER A 54 14.30 -11.63 -6.89
N GLY A 55 15.54 -11.19 -7.07
CA GLY A 55 16.11 -10.01 -6.43
C GLY A 55 16.20 -8.81 -7.37
N SER A 56 15.55 -8.84 -8.55
CA SER A 56 15.54 -7.72 -9.47
C SER A 56 14.27 -6.88 -9.29
N LEU A 57 14.37 -5.63 -9.66
CA LEU A 57 13.30 -4.65 -9.70
C LEU A 57 12.04 -5.11 -10.42
N LEU A 58 12.23 -5.83 -11.54
CA LEU A 58 11.16 -6.42 -12.32
C LEU A 58 10.37 -7.44 -11.48
N GLY A 59 11.06 -8.20 -10.60
CA GLY A 59 10.40 -9.10 -9.65
C GLY A 59 9.54 -8.37 -8.63
N PHE A 60 10.00 -7.22 -8.14
CA PHE A 60 9.23 -6.39 -7.21
C PHE A 60 7.98 -5.78 -7.88
N VAL A 61 8.12 -5.20 -9.08
CA VAL A 61 6.98 -4.69 -9.85
C VAL A 61 6.01 -5.83 -10.20
N ASP A 62 6.52 -7.02 -10.53
CA ASP A 62 5.71 -8.21 -10.80
C ASP A 62 4.90 -8.67 -9.58
N LEU A 63 5.47 -8.52 -8.38
CA LEU A 63 4.79 -8.80 -7.13
C LEU A 63 3.55 -7.93 -6.96
N PHE A 64 3.67 -6.61 -7.18
CA PHE A 64 2.54 -5.66 -7.08
C PHE A 64 1.51 -5.83 -8.19
N SER A 65 1.96 -6.26 -9.37
CA SER A 65 1.06 -6.55 -10.49
C SER A 65 0.41 -7.94 -10.39
N GLY A 66 0.81 -8.77 -9.42
CA GLY A 66 0.27 -10.13 -9.25
C GLY A 66 0.73 -11.14 -10.30
N GLY A 67 1.98 -11.02 -10.76
CA GLY A 67 2.55 -11.90 -11.79
C GLY A 67 2.17 -11.52 -13.21
N GLN A 68 1.60 -10.32 -13.42
CA GLN A 68 1.15 -9.85 -14.73
C GLN A 68 2.31 -9.35 -15.60
N LEU A 69 3.37 -8.83 -14.98
CA LEU A 69 4.57 -8.38 -15.70
C LEU A 69 5.34 -9.56 -16.28
N ARG A 70 5.47 -10.65 -15.54
CA ARG A 70 6.11 -11.90 -16.02
C ARG A 70 5.46 -12.45 -17.28
N ARG A 71 4.14 -12.32 -17.40
CA ARG A 71 3.36 -12.74 -18.56
C ARG A 71 3.18 -11.65 -19.58
N MET A 72 3.66 -10.46 -19.29
CA MET A 72 3.47 -9.25 -20.07
C MET A 72 2.02 -9.09 -20.56
N THR A 73 1.09 -9.08 -19.61
CA THR A 73 -0.32 -8.88 -19.90
C THR A 73 -0.63 -7.40 -20.14
N ILE A 74 -1.82 -7.11 -20.63
CA ILE A 74 -2.31 -5.73 -20.83
C ILE A 74 -2.18 -4.91 -19.54
N PHE A 75 -2.28 -5.56 -18.38
CA PHE A 75 -2.18 -4.94 -17.07
C PHE A 75 -0.78 -5.05 -16.42
N ALA A 76 0.26 -5.28 -17.22
CA ALA A 76 1.63 -5.49 -16.70
C ALA A 76 2.17 -4.33 -15.86
N LEU A 77 1.83 -3.07 -16.19
CA LEU A 77 2.16 -1.90 -15.38
C LEU A 77 1.37 -1.81 -14.06
N GLY A 78 0.25 -2.52 -13.98
CA GLY A 78 -0.61 -2.47 -12.80
C GLY A 78 -1.10 -1.06 -12.47
N ILE A 79 -1.22 -0.78 -11.19
CA ILE A 79 -1.70 0.50 -10.65
C ILE A 79 -0.57 1.49 -10.35
N MET A 80 0.71 1.10 -10.55
CA MET A 80 1.88 1.90 -10.19
C MET A 80 1.89 3.31 -10.80
N PRO A 81 1.56 3.53 -12.09
CA PRO A 81 1.51 4.87 -12.67
C PRO A 81 0.52 5.79 -11.96
N TYR A 82 -0.63 5.26 -11.53
CA TYR A 82 -1.64 6.03 -10.80
C TYR A 82 -1.16 6.41 -9.39
N ILE A 83 -0.53 5.47 -8.67
CA ILE A 83 0.02 5.74 -7.34
C ILE A 83 1.05 6.85 -7.43
N THR A 84 2.00 6.74 -8.38
CA THR A 84 3.03 7.75 -8.59
C THR A 84 2.43 9.12 -8.94
N ALA A 85 1.42 9.17 -9.83
CA ALA A 85 0.71 10.41 -10.17
C ALA A 85 0.01 11.03 -8.96
N SER A 86 -0.64 10.20 -8.14
CA SER A 86 -1.30 10.64 -6.90
C SER A 86 -0.32 11.24 -5.90
N ILE A 87 0.85 10.61 -5.74
CA ILE A 87 1.92 11.10 -4.87
C ILE A 87 2.44 12.45 -5.36
N ILE A 88 2.76 12.56 -6.66
CA ILE A 88 3.24 13.80 -7.26
C ILE A 88 2.25 14.93 -7.01
N LEU A 89 0.96 14.70 -7.23
CA LEU A 89 -0.04 15.73 -6.96
C LEU A 89 -0.19 16.06 -5.48
N GLN A 90 -0.15 15.07 -4.60
CA GLN A 90 -0.18 15.32 -3.15
C GLN A 90 1.03 16.14 -2.68
N LEU A 91 2.22 15.86 -3.20
CA LEU A 91 3.41 16.69 -2.95
C LEU A 91 3.22 18.11 -3.50
N LEU A 92 2.69 18.25 -4.71
CA LEU A 92 2.43 19.55 -5.33
C LEU A 92 1.37 20.35 -4.57
N THR A 93 0.38 19.72 -3.95
CA THR A 93 -0.62 20.47 -3.13
C THR A 93 -0.01 21.12 -1.89
N VAL A 94 1.14 20.64 -1.41
CA VAL A 94 1.85 21.27 -0.29
C VAL A 94 2.74 22.43 -0.76
N VAL A 95 3.36 22.28 -1.93
CA VAL A 95 4.33 23.26 -2.46
C VAL A 95 3.65 24.37 -3.26
N TYR A 96 2.60 24.04 -4.01
CA TYR A 96 1.93 24.95 -4.94
C TYR A 96 0.62 25.48 -4.37
N GLU A 97 0.62 26.75 -3.96
CA GLU A 97 -0.49 27.41 -3.26
C GLU A 97 -1.86 27.32 -3.97
N PRO A 98 -1.98 27.45 -5.31
CA PRO A 98 -3.25 27.29 -6.02
C PRO A 98 -3.86 25.88 -5.85
N LEU A 99 -3.04 24.82 -5.82
CA LEU A 99 -3.53 23.45 -5.58
C LEU A 99 -3.93 23.27 -4.11
N ALA A 100 -3.21 23.89 -3.18
CA ALA A 100 -3.58 23.90 -1.76
C ALA A 100 -4.95 24.56 -1.52
N LYS A 101 -5.24 25.64 -2.24
CA LYS A 101 -6.57 26.31 -2.20
C LYS A 101 -7.65 25.39 -2.75
N LEU A 102 -7.42 24.73 -3.89
CA LEU A 102 -8.36 23.76 -4.46
C LEU A 102 -8.67 22.62 -3.49
N GLN A 103 -7.67 22.12 -2.75
CA GLN A 103 -7.88 21.07 -1.75
C GLN A 103 -8.83 21.51 -0.62
N LYS A 104 -8.81 22.81 -0.26
CA LYS A 104 -9.67 23.41 0.77
C LYS A 104 -11.09 23.73 0.28
N GLU A 105 -11.32 23.77 -1.04
CA GLU A 105 -12.65 24.02 -1.64
C GLU A 105 -13.65 22.86 -1.49
N GLY A 106 -13.29 21.80 -0.78
CA GLY A 106 -14.17 20.66 -0.49
C GLY A 106 -14.31 19.70 -1.68
N GLU A 107 -15.54 19.21 -1.96
CA GLU A 107 -15.76 18.18 -2.99
C GLU A 107 -15.42 18.63 -4.41
N LEU A 108 -15.68 19.86 -4.78
CA LEU A 108 -15.40 20.39 -6.12
C LEU A 108 -13.89 20.45 -6.39
N GLY A 109 -13.11 20.89 -5.40
CA GLY A 109 -11.67 20.92 -5.50
C GLY A 109 -11.06 19.52 -5.56
N ARG A 110 -11.56 18.58 -4.76
CA ARG A 110 -11.13 17.18 -4.80
C ARG A 110 -11.39 16.53 -6.15
N LYS A 111 -12.54 16.78 -6.79
CA LYS A 111 -12.85 16.29 -8.13
C LYS A 111 -11.85 16.80 -9.18
N LYS A 112 -11.46 18.07 -9.10
CA LYS A 112 -10.44 18.65 -10.00
C LYS A 112 -9.07 17.99 -9.79
N ILE A 113 -8.65 17.81 -8.53
CA ILE A 113 -7.38 17.13 -8.20
C ILE A 113 -7.39 15.69 -8.75
N THR A 114 -8.48 14.93 -8.56
CA THR A 114 -8.61 13.59 -9.13
C THR A 114 -8.54 13.60 -10.66
N GLN A 115 -9.12 14.60 -11.31
CA GLN A 115 -9.04 14.76 -12.77
C GLN A 115 -7.59 15.01 -13.24
N TRP A 116 -6.83 15.85 -12.54
CA TRP A 116 -5.40 16.06 -12.81
C TRP A 116 -4.58 14.79 -12.57
N THR A 117 -4.90 14.02 -11.51
CA THR A 117 -4.27 12.72 -11.27
C THR A 117 -4.44 11.78 -12.45
N ARG A 118 -5.64 11.72 -13.05
CA ARG A 118 -5.91 10.88 -14.23
C ARG A 118 -5.04 11.28 -15.42
N TYR A 119 -4.91 12.58 -15.72
CA TYR A 119 -4.07 13.05 -16.82
C TYR A 119 -2.60 12.71 -16.62
N ILE A 120 -2.07 12.98 -15.42
CA ILE A 120 -0.69 12.64 -15.09
C ILE A 120 -0.47 11.12 -15.15
N THR A 121 -1.43 10.32 -14.70
CA THR A 121 -1.37 8.85 -14.79
C THR A 121 -1.21 8.39 -16.23
N VAL A 122 -1.99 8.92 -17.17
CA VAL A 122 -1.90 8.55 -18.59
C VAL A 122 -0.54 8.93 -19.16
N ILE A 123 -0.02 10.12 -18.84
CA ILE A 123 1.31 10.58 -19.31
C ILE A 123 2.41 9.67 -18.74
N LEU A 124 2.38 9.40 -17.42
CA LEU A 124 3.38 8.55 -16.78
C LEU A 124 3.32 7.11 -17.29
N SER A 125 2.12 6.56 -17.48
CA SER A 125 1.97 5.21 -18.03
C SER A 125 2.50 5.12 -19.46
N ALA A 126 2.32 6.14 -20.28
CA ALA A 126 2.88 6.19 -21.63
C ALA A 126 4.41 6.21 -21.62
N VAL A 127 5.02 7.04 -20.77
CA VAL A 127 6.49 7.12 -20.62
C VAL A 127 7.06 5.81 -20.11
N GLN A 128 6.46 5.21 -19.07
CA GLN A 128 6.90 3.94 -18.51
C GLN A 128 6.72 2.78 -19.50
N SER A 129 5.58 2.73 -20.21
CA SER A 129 5.32 1.73 -21.26
C SER A 129 6.34 1.79 -22.38
N PHE A 130 6.71 3.01 -22.80
CA PHE A 130 7.73 3.22 -23.82
C PHE A 130 9.10 2.73 -23.36
N GLY A 131 9.48 3.01 -22.11
CA GLY A 131 10.72 2.48 -21.51
C GLY A 131 10.76 0.95 -21.48
N ILE A 132 9.65 0.31 -21.09
CA ILE A 132 9.51 -1.14 -21.09
C ILE A 132 9.57 -1.70 -22.51
N ALA A 133 8.91 -1.09 -23.49
CA ALA A 133 8.94 -1.53 -24.88
C ALA A 133 10.37 -1.56 -25.46
N ILE A 134 11.18 -0.53 -25.18
CA ILE A 134 12.59 -0.49 -25.57
C ILE A 134 13.38 -1.60 -24.85
N GLY A 135 13.12 -1.83 -23.57
CA GLY A 135 13.77 -2.87 -22.81
C GLY A 135 13.48 -4.28 -23.35
N LEU A 136 12.22 -4.55 -23.70
CA LEU A 136 11.78 -5.81 -24.30
C LEU A 136 12.38 -6.04 -25.68
N GLU A 137 12.48 -5.00 -26.52
CA GLU A 137 13.09 -5.07 -27.83
C GLU A 137 14.59 -5.39 -27.73
N LYS A 138 15.33 -4.68 -26.86
CA LYS A 138 16.75 -4.96 -26.60
C LYS A 138 17.00 -6.34 -25.99
N GLY A 139 16.06 -6.86 -25.22
CA GLY A 139 16.09 -8.20 -24.63
C GLY A 139 15.75 -9.32 -25.62
N GLY A 140 15.35 -9.01 -26.86
CA GLY A 140 14.98 -9.99 -27.87
C GLY A 140 13.64 -10.69 -27.64
N PHE A 141 12.75 -10.09 -26.85
CA PHE A 141 11.41 -10.63 -26.56
C PHE A 141 10.34 -10.16 -27.56
N ALA A 142 10.66 -9.18 -28.42
CA ALA A 142 9.76 -8.71 -29.46
C ALA A 142 9.76 -9.66 -30.66
N LEU A 143 8.57 -10.06 -31.13
CA LEU A 143 8.41 -10.89 -32.34
C LEU A 143 8.80 -10.12 -33.61
N SER A 144 8.48 -8.82 -33.67
CA SER A 144 8.83 -7.94 -34.77
C SER A 144 9.37 -6.62 -34.21
N PRO A 145 10.71 -6.49 -34.03
CA PRO A 145 11.31 -5.28 -33.51
C PRO A 145 11.08 -4.09 -34.46
N GLY A 146 10.83 -2.91 -33.91
CA GLY A 146 10.62 -1.69 -34.66
C GLY A 146 9.63 -0.70 -34.00
N TRP A 147 9.47 0.45 -34.66
CA TRP A 147 8.57 1.50 -34.15
C TRP A 147 7.11 1.05 -33.99
N GLY A 148 6.63 0.14 -34.88
CA GLY A 148 5.28 -0.43 -34.77
C GLY A 148 5.07 -1.19 -33.47
N PHE A 149 6.04 -2.03 -33.06
CA PHE A 149 6.02 -2.74 -31.77
C PHE A 149 6.02 -1.77 -30.59
N ARG A 150 6.92 -0.78 -30.61
CA ARG A 150 7.03 0.20 -29.50
C ARG A 150 5.74 0.97 -29.29
N LEU A 151 5.13 1.48 -30.37
CA LEU A 151 3.87 2.22 -30.30
C LEU A 151 2.71 1.32 -29.87
N MET A 152 2.63 0.10 -30.41
CA MET A 152 1.57 -0.84 -30.04
C MET A 152 1.66 -1.25 -28.58
N THR A 153 2.84 -1.59 -28.08
CA THR A 153 3.09 -1.92 -26.66
C THR A 153 2.78 -0.72 -25.78
N MET A 154 3.22 0.49 -26.15
CA MET A 154 2.92 1.72 -25.41
C MET A 154 1.41 1.95 -25.29
N LEU A 155 0.67 1.88 -26.39
CA LEU A 155 -0.78 2.07 -26.41
C LEU A 155 -1.50 1.01 -25.57
N THR A 156 -1.12 -0.25 -25.73
CA THR A 156 -1.76 -1.37 -25.02
C THR A 156 -1.58 -1.26 -23.51
N LEU A 157 -0.36 -1.03 -23.04
CA LEU A 157 -0.08 -0.93 -21.61
C LEU A 157 -0.66 0.35 -20.98
N THR A 158 -0.65 1.48 -21.72
CA THR A 158 -1.27 2.72 -21.26
C THR A 158 -2.77 2.57 -21.13
N THR A 159 -3.43 1.95 -22.11
CA THR A 159 -4.86 1.65 -22.06
C THR A 159 -5.19 0.72 -20.89
N GLY A 160 -4.35 -0.30 -20.68
CA GLY A 160 -4.49 -1.22 -19.54
C GLY A 160 -4.41 -0.49 -18.20
N SER A 161 -3.44 0.39 -18.00
CA SER A 161 -3.29 1.19 -16.79
C SER A 161 -4.45 2.15 -16.57
N ALA A 162 -4.94 2.80 -17.65
CA ALA A 162 -6.12 3.66 -17.59
C ALA A 162 -7.39 2.89 -17.21
N PHE A 163 -7.53 1.66 -17.70
CA PHE A 163 -8.65 0.80 -17.33
C PHE A 163 -8.59 0.33 -15.87
N ILE A 164 -7.40 -0.03 -15.37
CA ILE A 164 -7.22 -0.38 -13.95
C ILE A 164 -7.55 0.81 -13.04
N MET A 165 -7.11 2.01 -13.40
CA MET A 165 -7.44 3.24 -12.71
C MET A 165 -8.96 3.42 -12.63
N TRP A 166 -9.67 3.29 -13.76
CA TRP A 166 -11.13 3.37 -13.80
C TRP A 166 -11.80 2.30 -12.94
N LEU A 167 -11.31 1.04 -12.96
CA LEU A 167 -11.80 -0.03 -12.09
C LEU A 167 -11.66 0.32 -10.61
N GLY A 168 -10.49 0.84 -10.21
CA GLY A 168 -10.24 1.25 -8.83
C GLY A 168 -11.16 2.37 -8.36
N GLU A 169 -11.43 3.35 -9.22
CA GLU A 169 -12.40 4.42 -8.94
C GLU A 169 -13.83 3.88 -8.81
N GLN A 170 -14.26 2.98 -9.70
CA GLN A 170 -15.58 2.36 -9.60
C GLN A 170 -15.75 1.56 -8.31
N ILE A 171 -14.72 0.84 -7.88
CA ILE A 171 -14.76 0.12 -6.59
C ILE A 171 -14.88 1.11 -5.43
N THR A 172 -14.14 2.21 -5.46
CA THR A 172 -14.17 3.24 -4.40
C THR A 172 -15.54 3.91 -4.32
N ASP A 173 -16.16 4.23 -5.46
CA ASP A 173 -17.43 4.95 -5.50
C ASP A 173 -18.64 4.06 -5.19
N ARG A 174 -18.66 2.85 -5.70
CA ARG A 174 -19.84 1.96 -5.67
C ARG A 174 -19.65 0.69 -4.84
N GLY A 175 -18.40 0.38 -4.51
CA GLY A 175 -18.05 -0.85 -3.77
C GLY A 175 -17.88 -0.61 -2.28
N VAL A 176 -16.98 -1.41 -1.71
CA VAL A 176 -16.55 -1.34 -0.31
C VAL A 176 -15.04 -1.19 -0.28
N GLY A 177 -14.53 -0.32 0.58
CA GLY A 177 -13.09 -0.11 0.72
C GLY A 177 -12.52 0.91 -0.25
N ASN A 178 -11.20 1.10 -0.17
CA ASN A 178 -10.46 1.87 -1.16
C ASN A 178 -10.13 0.97 -2.35
N GLY A 179 -10.72 1.26 -3.51
CA GLY A 179 -10.58 0.41 -4.70
C GLY A 179 -9.15 0.24 -5.17
N MET A 180 -8.32 1.29 -5.06
CA MET A 180 -6.91 1.22 -5.43
C MET A 180 -6.14 0.27 -4.54
N SER A 181 -6.33 0.36 -3.23
CA SER A 181 -5.70 -0.54 -2.26
C SER A 181 -6.18 -1.99 -2.43
N LEU A 182 -7.46 -2.19 -2.75
CA LEU A 182 -8.02 -3.53 -3.01
C LEU A 182 -7.48 -4.17 -4.29
N LEU A 183 -7.18 -3.39 -5.33
CA LEU A 183 -6.55 -3.90 -6.54
C LEU A 183 -5.11 -4.37 -6.28
N ILE A 184 -4.35 -3.62 -5.47
CA ILE A 184 -3.01 -4.03 -5.02
C ILE A 184 -3.10 -5.30 -4.18
N PHE A 185 -4.01 -5.32 -3.22
CA PHE A 185 -4.30 -6.49 -2.40
C PHE A 185 -4.61 -7.74 -3.24
N ALA A 186 -5.49 -7.61 -4.22
CA ALA A 186 -5.85 -8.71 -5.12
C ALA A 186 -4.65 -9.19 -5.96
N GLY A 187 -3.78 -8.27 -6.39
CA GLY A 187 -2.54 -8.61 -7.07
C GLY A 187 -1.62 -9.47 -6.19
N ILE A 188 -1.36 -9.02 -4.97
CA ILE A 188 -0.46 -9.71 -4.04
C ILE A 188 -1.02 -11.06 -3.59
N VAL A 189 -2.31 -11.13 -3.23
CA VAL A 189 -2.95 -12.36 -2.73
C VAL A 189 -2.88 -13.51 -3.72
N VAL A 190 -2.95 -13.22 -5.02
CA VAL A 190 -2.81 -14.24 -6.07
C VAL A 190 -1.41 -14.88 -6.11
N GLY A 191 -0.38 -14.16 -5.67
CA GLY A 191 0.97 -14.68 -5.53
C GLY A 191 1.15 -15.68 -4.38
N LEU A 192 0.30 -15.59 -3.35
CA LEU A 192 0.44 -16.40 -2.13
C LEU A 192 0.43 -17.93 -2.39
N PRO A 193 -0.52 -18.50 -3.16
CA PRO A 193 -0.53 -19.94 -3.43
C PRO A 193 0.74 -20.44 -4.12
N ARG A 194 1.33 -19.63 -5.00
CA ARG A 194 2.60 -19.98 -5.67
C ARG A 194 3.75 -20.03 -4.67
N GLY A 195 3.86 -19.05 -3.77
CA GLY A 195 4.86 -19.05 -2.73
C GLY A 195 4.78 -20.30 -1.84
N VAL A 196 3.56 -20.75 -1.53
CA VAL A 196 3.36 -22.00 -0.76
C VAL A 196 3.83 -23.23 -1.56
N VAL A 197 3.50 -23.30 -2.87
CA VAL A 197 3.94 -24.41 -3.74
C VAL A 197 5.46 -24.44 -3.84
N GLU A 198 6.13 -23.30 -4.06
CA GLU A 198 7.59 -23.20 -4.10
C GLU A 198 8.24 -23.66 -2.79
N LEU A 199 7.65 -23.32 -1.63
CA LEU A 199 8.11 -23.81 -0.33
C LEU A 199 8.02 -25.33 -0.22
N ILE A 200 6.90 -25.90 -0.65
CA ILE A 200 6.68 -27.35 -0.63
C ILE A 200 7.68 -28.06 -1.58
N ASP A 201 7.92 -27.52 -2.77
CA ASP A 201 8.86 -28.08 -3.73
C ASP A 201 10.31 -28.03 -3.23
N LYS A 202 10.71 -26.91 -2.61
CA LYS A 202 12.02 -26.81 -1.94
C LYS A 202 12.17 -27.76 -0.78
N ALA A 203 11.08 -27.98 -0.03
CA ALA A 203 11.06 -28.98 1.04
C ALA A 203 11.21 -30.41 0.50
N ARG A 204 10.52 -30.75 -0.60
CA ARG A 204 10.61 -32.07 -1.26
C ARG A 204 12.00 -32.34 -1.84
N ASN A 205 12.59 -31.32 -2.44
CA ASN A 205 13.92 -31.42 -3.06
C ASN A 205 15.07 -31.33 -2.06
N ALA A 206 14.78 -31.28 -0.76
CA ALA A 206 15.77 -31.18 0.33
C ALA A 206 16.83 -30.08 0.07
N SER A 207 16.41 -28.91 -0.47
CA SER A 207 17.31 -27.85 -0.94
C SER A 207 18.23 -27.30 0.14
N TRP A 208 17.89 -27.50 1.44
CA TRP A 208 18.70 -27.11 2.60
C TRP A 208 19.29 -28.29 3.38
N GLY A 209 19.39 -29.46 2.73
CA GLY A 209 19.96 -30.69 3.32
C GLY A 209 19.17 -31.19 4.56
N ALA A 210 19.87 -31.63 5.59
CA ALA A 210 19.27 -32.15 6.84
C ALA A 210 18.42 -31.11 7.60
N MET A 211 18.64 -29.80 7.36
CA MET A 211 17.95 -28.69 8.01
C MET A 211 16.64 -28.31 7.32
N THR A 212 16.22 -28.98 6.23
CA THR A 212 15.04 -28.60 5.44
C THR A 212 13.75 -28.57 6.24
N PHE A 213 13.49 -29.62 7.02
CA PHE A 213 12.27 -29.72 7.80
C PHE A 213 12.18 -28.68 8.96
N PRO A 214 13.20 -28.55 9.84
CA PRO A 214 13.16 -27.55 10.90
C PRO A 214 13.12 -26.12 10.37
N LEU A 215 13.81 -25.82 9.25
CA LEU A 215 13.77 -24.51 8.61
C LEU A 215 12.37 -24.18 8.05
N MET A 216 11.71 -25.15 7.42
CA MET A 216 10.35 -24.96 6.90
C MET A 216 9.34 -24.68 8.01
N VAL A 217 9.40 -25.45 9.10
CA VAL A 217 8.54 -25.22 10.28
C VAL A 217 8.85 -23.86 10.91
N GLY A 218 10.13 -23.52 11.05
CA GLY A 218 10.57 -22.22 11.56
C GLY A 218 10.06 -21.05 10.72
N LEU A 219 10.09 -21.17 9.39
CA LEU A 219 9.55 -20.17 8.47
C LEU A 219 8.04 -19.96 8.63
N ILE A 220 7.26 -21.05 8.73
CA ILE A 220 5.82 -20.96 8.92
C ILE A 220 5.49 -20.27 10.25
N ILE A 221 6.17 -20.67 11.33
CA ILE A 221 6.00 -20.04 12.64
C ILE A 221 6.36 -18.54 12.57
N PHE A 222 7.49 -18.23 11.95
CA PHE A 222 7.94 -16.85 11.77
C PHE A 222 6.91 -16.01 11.01
N MET A 223 6.31 -16.54 9.93
CA MET A 223 5.25 -15.84 9.19
C MET A 223 4.04 -15.55 10.07
N ILE A 224 3.59 -16.52 10.85
CA ILE A 224 2.45 -16.34 11.76
C ILE A 224 2.76 -15.26 12.79
N VAL A 225 3.98 -15.27 13.35
CA VAL A 225 4.44 -14.25 14.31
C VAL A 225 4.48 -12.85 13.67
N VAL A 226 5.00 -12.73 12.45
CA VAL A 226 5.05 -11.44 11.72
C VAL A 226 3.65 -10.92 11.46
N VAL A 227 2.73 -11.76 10.97
CA VAL A 227 1.33 -11.35 10.75
C VAL A 227 0.67 -10.93 12.06
N ALA A 228 0.84 -11.69 13.13
CA ALA A 228 0.30 -11.35 14.44
C ALA A 228 0.87 -10.01 14.96
N PHE A 229 2.16 -9.76 14.77
CA PHE A 229 2.82 -8.52 15.14
C PHE A 229 2.28 -7.33 14.34
N ILE A 230 2.11 -7.49 13.02
CA ILE A 230 1.51 -6.46 12.17
C ILE A 230 0.10 -6.12 12.66
N VAL A 231 -0.75 -7.13 12.88
CA VAL A 231 -2.13 -6.91 13.37
C VAL A 231 -2.13 -6.24 14.74
N TYR A 232 -1.21 -6.60 15.62
CA TYR A 232 -1.08 -6.01 16.95
C TYR A 232 -0.72 -4.52 16.86
N VAL A 233 0.26 -4.14 16.03
CA VAL A 233 0.68 -2.74 15.89
C VAL A 233 -0.38 -1.91 15.16
N GLU A 234 -1.01 -2.44 14.11
CA GLU A 234 -2.07 -1.73 13.36
C GLU A 234 -3.32 -1.46 14.22
N ARG A 235 -3.59 -2.30 15.23
CA ARG A 235 -4.67 -2.08 16.21
C ARG A 235 -4.27 -1.20 17.37
N SER A 236 -2.99 -0.92 17.54
CA SER A 236 -2.50 -0.17 18.69
C SER A 236 -2.85 1.31 18.56
N GLU A 237 -3.48 1.85 19.62
CA GLU A 237 -3.93 3.24 19.70
C GLU A 237 -3.41 3.91 20.96
N ARG A 238 -2.92 5.14 20.82
CA ARG A 238 -2.69 6.06 21.94
C ARG A 238 -3.98 6.78 22.26
N ARG A 239 -4.59 6.50 23.40
CA ARG A 239 -5.83 7.13 23.84
C ARG A 239 -5.54 8.37 24.69
N ILE A 240 -5.88 9.55 24.19
CA ILE A 240 -5.75 10.82 24.92
C ILE A 240 -7.10 11.07 25.62
N PRO A 241 -7.14 11.25 26.97
CA PRO A 241 -8.38 11.52 27.68
C PRO A 241 -8.91 12.91 27.32
N VAL A 242 -10.17 13.00 26.95
CA VAL A 242 -10.90 14.24 26.65
C VAL A 242 -12.10 14.33 27.59
N GLN A 243 -12.22 15.43 28.30
CA GLN A 243 -13.36 15.72 29.16
C GLN A 243 -14.26 16.76 28.51
N TYR A 244 -15.56 16.53 28.57
CA TYR A 244 -16.56 17.46 28.12
C TYR A 244 -17.21 18.17 29.34
N ALA A 245 -17.40 19.46 29.22
CA ALA A 245 -18.06 20.25 30.28
C ALA A 245 -19.50 19.75 30.51
N LYS A 246 -19.89 19.60 31.79
CA LYS A 246 -21.25 19.26 32.13
C LYS A 246 -22.16 20.45 31.76
N ARG A 247 -23.20 20.20 30.99
CA ARG A 247 -24.24 21.19 30.70
C ARG A 247 -25.48 20.88 31.54
N VAL A 248 -25.97 21.88 32.25
CA VAL A 248 -27.24 21.80 32.96
C VAL A 248 -28.33 22.35 32.04
N VAL A 249 -29.25 21.48 31.62
CA VAL A 249 -30.42 21.87 30.81
C VAL A 249 -31.66 21.67 31.68
N GLY A 250 -32.13 22.76 32.26
CA GLY A 250 -33.23 22.74 33.26
C GLY A 250 -32.82 21.99 34.54
N ARG A 251 -33.60 20.99 34.96
CA ARG A 251 -33.30 20.14 36.14
C ARG A 251 -32.41 18.92 35.85
N LYS A 252 -32.04 18.66 34.59
CA LYS A 252 -31.22 17.53 34.21
C LYS A 252 -29.78 17.96 33.89
N VAL A 253 -28.82 17.31 34.56
CA VAL A 253 -27.40 17.47 34.24
C VAL A 253 -27.11 16.54 33.07
N MET A 254 -26.88 17.12 31.90
CA MET A 254 -26.43 16.36 30.71
C MET A 254 -24.96 16.61 30.47
N GLY A 255 -24.21 15.54 30.21
CA GLY A 255 -22.78 15.59 29.85
C GLY A 255 -21.87 15.21 31.02
N GLY A 256 -20.60 15.29 30.82
CA GLY A 256 -19.54 14.84 31.75
C GLY A 256 -19.05 13.44 31.48
N GLN A 257 -19.39 12.84 30.33
CA GLN A 257 -18.71 11.62 29.89
C GLN A 257 -17.30 11.98 29.47
N SER A 258 -16.32 11.31 30.07
CA SER A 258 -14.95 11.34 29.59
C SER A 258 -14.88 10.42 28.37
N THR A 259 -14.48 10.98 27.24
CA THR A 259 -14.15 10.22 26.03
C THR A 259 -12.65 10.21 25.80
N HIS A 260 -12.19 9.41 24.86
CA HIS A 260 -10.79 9.37 24.51
C HIS A 260 -10.65 9.72 23.03
N LEU A 261 -9.61 10.49 22.69
CA LEU A 261 -9.19 10.72 21.31
C LEU A 261 -8.21 9.58 20.96
N PRO A 262 -8.60 8.63 20.07
CA PRO A 262 -7.72 7.56 19.66
C PRO A 262 -6.76 8.07 18.59
N LEU A 263 -5.45 7.96 18.83
CA LEU A 263 -4.39 8.18 17.83
C LEU A 263 -3.75 6.83 17.51
N ARG A 264 -3.89 6.35 16.28
CA ARG A 264 -3.27 5.10 15.84
C ARG A 264 -1.75 5.24 15.85
N VAL A 265 -1.03 4.19 16.27
CA VAL A 265 0.44 4.16 16.28
C VAL A 265 0.97 4.25 14.86
N ASN A 266 0.36 3.52 13.92
CA ASN A 266 0.60 3.68 12.51
C ASN A 266 -0.49 4.55 11.88
N ALA A 267 -0.43 5.87 12.09
CA ALA A 267 -1.40 6.81 11.54
C ALA A 267 -1.30 6.93 10.01
N GLY A 268 -0.13 6.63 9.43
CA GLY A 268 0.10 6.61 7.99
C GLY A 268 -0.39 5.35 7.29
N GLY A 269 -0.68 4.28 8.04
CA GLY A 269 -1.03 2.98 7.47
C GLY A 269 0.09 2.45 6.56
N VAL A 270 -0.31 1.91 5.43
CA VAL A 270 0.59 1.30 4.42
C VAL A 270 1.12 2.33 3.42
N MET A 271 0.50 3.53 3.36
CA MET A 271 0.77 4.52 2.31
C MET A 271 2.23 4.98 2.26
N PRO A 272 2.94 5.26 3.37
CA PRO A 272 4.34 5.69 3.32
C PRO A 272 5.26 4.68 2.61
N VAL A 273 5.03 3.40 2.82
CA VAL A 273 5.80 2.31 2.21
C VAL A 273 5.54 2.23 0.71
N ILE A 274 4.26 2.32 0.31
CA ILE A 274 3.86 2.33 -1.10
C ILE A 274 4.45 3.56 -1.81
N PHE A 275 4.45 4.71 -1.16
CA PHE A 275 4.99 5.95 -1.73
C PHE A 275 6.51 5.88 -1.92
N ALA A 276 7.23 5.44 -0.89
CA ALA A 276 8.68 5.28 -0.97
C ALA A 276 9.08 4.31 -2.09
N SER A 277 8.42 3.14 -2.17
CA SER A 277 8.68 2.15 -3.21
C SER A 277 8.35 2.67 -4.62
N SER A 278 7.22 3.37 -4.78
CA SER A 278 6.78 3.91 -6.08
C SER A 278 7.74 4.96 -6.63
N ILE A 279 8.22 5.87 -5.78
CA ILE A 279 9.18 6.91 -6.18
C ILE A 279 10.53 6.31 -6.56
N LEU A 280 11.00 5.30 -5.82
CA LEU A 280 12.25 4.62 -6.15
C LEU A 280 12.14 3.77 -7.42
N THR A 281 10.98 3.19 -7.68
CA THR A 281 10.75 2.36 -8.87
C THR A 281 10.68 3.20 -10.16
N LEU A 282 10.23 4.47 -10.10
CA LEU A 282 10.08 5.31 -11.27
C LEU A 282 11.41 5.55 -12.02
N PRO A 283 12.51 6.05 -11.39
CA PRO A 283 13.79 6.22 -12.06
C PRO A 283 14.32 4.91 -12.62
N GLN A 284 14.15 3.83 -11.90
CA GLN A 284 14.63 2.52 -12.27
C GLN A 284 13.90 1.98 -13.51
N THR A 285 12.57 2.16 -13.61
CA THR A 285 11.79 1.74 -14.78
C THR A 285 12.18 2.53 -16.03
N ILE A 286 12.36 3.84 -15.88
CA ILE A 286 12.84 4.69 -16.99
C ILE A 286 14.29 4.32 -17.35
N GLY A 287 15.13 4.09 -16.34
CA GLY A 287 16.54 3.77 -16.48
C GLY A 287 16.82 2.42 -17.14
N TYR A 288 15.85 1.51 -17.18
CA TYR A 288 16.00 0.20 -17.79
C TYR A 288 16.43 0.31 -19.28
N GLY A 289 15.91 1.30 -20.02
CA GLY A 289 16.32 1.59 -21.38
C GLY A 289 17.73 2.19 -21.52
N PHE A 290 18.27 2.79 -20.45
CA PHE A 290 19.58 3.47 -20.42
C PHE A 290 20.68 2.70 -19.67
N ARG A 291 20.42 1.48 -19.24
CA ARG A 291 21.34 0.66 -18.45
C ARG A 291 22.68 0.39 -19.15
N SER A 292 22.71 0.41 -20.47
CA SER A 292 23.93 0.26 -21.28
C SER A 292 24.76 1.56 -21.37
N SER A 293 24.31 2.66 -20.77
CA SER A 293 25.04 3.93 -20.80
C SER A 293 26.21 3.91 -19.81
N ARG A 294 27.39 4.33 -20.28
CA ARG A 294 28.62 4.37 -19.48
C ARG A 294 28.53 5.30 -18.26
N TYR A 295 27.71 6.32 -18.31
CA TYR A 295 27.57 7.32 -17.25
C TYR A 295 26.45 6.98 -16.24
N PHE A 296 25.33 6.46 -16.75
CA PHE A 296 24.14 6.19 -15.93
C PHE A 296 24.07 4.74 -15.43
N GLY A 297 24.79 3.81 -16.09
CA GLY A 297 24.81 2.41 -15.72
C GLY A 297 25.12 2.16 -14.23
N PRO A 298 26.26 2.67 -13.72
CA PRO A 298 26.65 2.47 -12.30
C PRO A 298 25.65 3.04 -11.30
N LEU A 299 25.01 4.19 -11.62
CA LEU A 299 24.00 4.80 -10.77
C LEU A 299 22.74 3.91 -10.67
N PHE A 300 22.28 3.35 -11.80
CA PHE A 300 21.13 2.46 -11.82
C PHE A 300 21.43 1.08 -11.19
N GLU A 301 22.67 0.64 -11.22
CA GLU A 301 23.10 -0.57 -10.51
C GLU A 301 23.09 -0.36 -9.00
N SER A 302 23.57 0.77 -8.50
CA SER A 302 23.55 1.11 -7.07
C SER A 302 22.13 1.29 -6.51
N LEU A 303 21.16 1.62 -7.38
CA LEU A 303 19.74 1.71 -7.02
C LEU A 303 19.02 0.37 -7.13
N ARG A 304 19.72 -0.71 -7.38
CA ARG A 304 19.13 -2.04 -7.47
C ARG A 304 18.64 -2.51 -6.10
N TRP A 305 17.55 -3.25 -6.08
CA TRP A 305 17.00 -3.85 -4.87
C TRP A 305 18.03 -4.79 -4.21
N GLY A 306 18.21 -4.64 -2.89
CA GLY A 306 19.23 -5.34 -2.12
C GLY A 306 20.60 -4.63 -2.06
N GLU A 307 20.77 -3.50 -2.75
CA GLU A 307 21.98 -2.67 -2.63
C GLU A 307 21.87 -1.70 -1.45
N PRO A 308 22.95 -1.42 -0.71
CA PRO A 308 22.92 -0.58 0.49
C PRO A 308 22.37 0.83 0.24
N LEU A 309 22.63 1.41 -0.95
CA LEU A 309 22.13 2.73 -1.32
C LEU A 309 20.61 2.73 -1.49
N TYR A 310 20.07 1.68 -2.12
CA TYR A 310 18.62 1.51 -2.27
C TYR A 310 17.94 1.38 -0.90
N GLU A 311 18.47 0.51 -0.03
CA GLU A 311 17.93 0.28 1.31
C GLU A 311 17.93 1.56 2.14
N LEU A 312 19.02 2.33 2.11
CA LEU A 312 19.12 3.61 2.82
C LEU A 312 18.11 4.63 2.30
N LEU A 313 18.02 4.79 0.97
CA LEU A 313 17.04 5.70 0.35
C LEU A 313 15.60 5.26 0.64
N TYR A 314 15.36 3.96 0.67
CA TYR A 314 14.04 3.41 0.99
C TYR A 314 13.66 3.67 2.45
N ALA A 315 14.58 3.45 3.40
CA ALA A 315 14.35 3.77 4.81
C ALA A 315 14.08 5.27 5.03
N VAL A 316 14.92 6.13 4.45
CA VAL A 316 14.73 7.59 4.51
C VAL A 316 13.41 7.99 3.86
N GLY A 317 13.07 7.38 2.73
CA GLY A 317 11.79 7.58 2.03
C GLY A 317 10.60 7.20 2.91
N ILE A 318 10.62 6.06 3.58
CA ILE A 318 9.55 5.64 4.50
C ILE A 318 9.36 6.67 5.61
N VAL A 319 10.44 7.12 6.26
CA VAL A 319 10.35 8.14 7.34
C VAL A 319 9.78 9.44 6.79
N PHE A 320 10.31 9.93 5.67
CA PHE A 320 9.84 11.17 5.04
C PHE A 320 8.35 11.09 4.72
N PHE A 321 7.91 10.03 4.03
CA PHE A 321 6.51 9.89 3.66
C PHE A 321 5.59 9.60 4.84
N ALA A 322 6.08 8.97 5.92
CA ALA A 322 5.29 8.80 7.14
C ALA A 322 4.93 10.16 7.75
N TYR A 323 5.91 11.04 7.94
CA TYR A 323 5.66 12.39 8.44
C TYR A 323 4.83 13.23 7.46
N PHE A 324 5.16 13.17 6.19
CA PHE A 324 4.46 13.90 5.14
C PHE A 324 2.98 13.53 5.08
N TYR A 325 2.68 12.23 5.02
CA TYR A 325 1.30 11.74 4.92
C TYR A 325 0.48 12.09 6.17
N VAL A 326 1.06 11.89 7.34
CA VAL A 326 0.39 12.23 8.61
C VAL A 326 0.09 13.71 8.68
N SER A 327 0.99 14.60 8.22
CA SER A 327 0.77 16.05 8.21
C SER A 327 -0.37 16.50 7.29
N ILE A 328 -0.64 15.74 6.22
CA ILE A 328 -1.74 16.03 5.29
C ILE A 328 -3.08 15.50 5.80
N VAL A 329 -3.06 14.27 6.33
CA VAL A 329 -4.31 13.58 6.73
C VAL A 329 -4.83 14.11 8.06
N PHE A 330 -3.94 14.47 8.97
CA PHE A 330 -4.30 14.90 10.31
C PHE A 330 -3.89 16.35 10.57
N ASN A 331 -4.87 17.23 10.73
CA ASN A 331 -4.66 18.63 11.08
C ASN A 331 -4.91 18.86 12.58
N PRO A 332 -3.85 18.96 13.42
CA PRO A 332 -4.00 19.13 14.87
C PRO A 332 -4.76 20.40 15.26
N SER A 333 -4.61 21.48 14.48
CA SER A 333 -5.29 22.75 14.75
C SER A 333 -6.80 22.63 14.57
N GLU A 334 -7.25 21.99 13.50
CA GLU A 334 -8.67 21.76 13.21
C GLU A 334 -9.32 20.85 14.27
N VAL A 335 -8.61 19.80 14.69
CA VAL A 335 -9.08 18.90 15.76
C VAL A 335 -9.21 19.65 17.08
N ALA A 336 -8.22 20.46 17.46
CA ALA A 336 -8.26 21.28 18.69
C ALA A 336 -9.39 22.31 18.67
N ASP A 337 -9.62 22.98 17.52
CA ASP A 337 -10.71 23.94 17.35
C ASP A 337 -12.08 23.26 17.41
N ASN A 338 -12.23 22.10 16.80
CA ASN A 338 -13.46 21.32 16.88
C ASN A 338 -13.72 20.86 18.33
N MET A 339 -12.70 20.36 19.02
CA MET A 339 -12.83 20.04 20.46
C MET A 339 -13.29 21.25 21.28
N ARG A 340 -12.69 22.42 21.04
CA ARG A 340 -13.06 23.66 21.71
C ARG A 340 -14.51 24.06 21.44
N LYS A 341 -14.96 23.98 20.19
CA LYS A 341 -16.35 24.27 19.77
C LYS A 341 -17.35 23.37 20.47
N TYR A 342 -17.04 22.12 20.69
CA TYR A 342 -17.91 21.15 21.38
C TYR A 342 -17.73 21.15 22.90
N GLY A 343 -16.92 22.06 23.46
CA GLY A 343 -16.70 22.17 24.91
C GLY A 343 -15.83 21.04 25.49
N GLY A 344 -15.06 20.34 24.64
CA GLY A 344 -14.10 19.34 25.06
C GLY A 344 -12.75 19.97 25.41
N PHE A 345 -12.07 19.43 26.40
CA PHE A 345 -10.71 19.83 26.77
C PHE A 345 -9.90 18.63 27.27
N ILE A 346 -8.59 18.75 27.14
CA ILE A 346 -7.64 17.77 27.69
C ILE A 346 -7.30 18.21 29.11
N PRO A 347 -7.42 17.33 30.13
CA PRO A 347 -7.06 17.67 31.50
C PRO A 347 -5.64 18.24 31.61
N GLY A 348 -5.49 19.40 32.25
CA GLY A 348 -4.20 20.06 32.43
C GLY A 348 -3.72 20.92 31.26
N ILE A 349 -4.42 20.97 30.10
CA ILE A 349 -4.03 21.74 28.92
C ILE A 349 -5.11 22.75 28.57
N ARG A 350 -4.72 24.02 28.31
CA ARG A 350 -5.67 25.07 27.89
C ARG A 350 -6.23 24.75 26.49
N PRO A 351 -7.57 24.83 26.29
CA PRO A 351 -8.19 24.64 24.98
C PRO A 351 -7.68 25.64 23.95
N GLY A 352 -7.51 25.21 22.71
CA GLY A 352 -7.03 26.01 21.59
C GLY A 352 -5.59 25.66 21.17
N LYS A 353 -4.75 26.67 20.91
CA LYS A 353 -3.41 26.49 20.35
C LYS A 353 -2.53 25.49 21.14
N ARG A 354 -2.53 25.59 22.47
CA ARG A 354 -1.76 24.66 23.31
C ARG A 354 -2.22 23.21 23.20
N THR A 355 -3.52 22.98 22.98
CA THR A 355 -4.07 21.65 22.71
C THR A 355 -3.59 21.13 21.35
N ALA A 356 -3.56 22.00 20.32
CA ALA A 356 -3.04 21.65 19.01
C ALA A 356 -1.54 21.29 19.07
N ASP A 357 -0.74 22.10 19.78
CA ASP A 357 0.70 21.86 19.96
C ASP A 357 0.96 20.53 20.68
N PHE A 358 0.22 20.22 21.72
CA PHE A 358 0.32 18.95 22.44
C PHE A 358 -0.05 17.75 21.56
N ILE A 359 -1.17 17.84 20.82
CA ILE A 359 -1.58 16.77 19.89
C ILE A 359 -0.50 16.57 18.81
N ASN A 360 0.05 17.65 18.29
CA ASN A 360 1.12 17.59 17.28
C ASN A 360 2.40 16.94 17.83
N GLU A 361 2.80 17.28 19.07
CA GLU A 361 3.96 16.65 19.72
C GLU A 361 3.77 15.14 19.91
N VAL A 362 2.60 14.73 20.41
CA VAL A 362 2.26 13.30 20.58
C VAL A 362 2.24 12.61 19.23
N LEU A 363 1.63 13.22 18.21
CA LEU A 363 1.55 12.66 16.86
C LEU A 363 2.94 12.47 16.24
N THR A 364 3.84 13.46 16.37
CA THR A 364 5.21 13.39 15.87
C THR A 364 5.97 12.22 16.48
N ARG A 365 5.86 12.03 17.80
CA ARG A 365 6.51 10.91 18.49
C ARG A 365 5.95 9.56 18.07
N ILE A 366 4.63 9.45 17.94
CA ILE A 366 3.96 8.22 17.51
C ILE A 366 4.33 7.90 16.06
N THR A 367 4.37 8.90 15.18
CA THR A 367 4.76 8.73 13.77
C THR A 367 6.18 8.20 13.62
N LEU A 368 7.13 8.64 14.47
CA LEU A 368 8.48 8.09 14.48
C LEU A 368 8.49 6.59 14.78
N VAL A 369 7.76 6.19 15.84
CA VAL A 369 7.64 4.77 16.21
C VAL A 369 6.98 3.97 15.09
N GLY A 370 5.93 4.51 14.47
CA GLY A 370 5.27 3.91 13.31
C GLY A 370 6.21 3.78 12.10
N ALA A 371 7.02 4.79 11.80
CA ALA A 371 7.98 4.75 10.71
C ALA A 371 9.08 3.69 10.94
N LEU A 372 9.62 3.61 12.16
CA LEU A 372 10.58 2.56 12.52
C LEU A 372 9.99 1.16 12.41
N TYR A 373 8.74 0.99 12.86
CA TYR A 373 8.00 -0.26 12.66
C TYR A 373 7.89 -0.63 11.18
N LEU A 374 7.50 0.34 10.30
CA LEU A 374 7.38 0.11 8.87
C LEU A 374 8.71 -0.27 8.23
N ILE A 375 9.82 0.36 8.64
CA ILE A 375 11.17 0.00 8.18
C ILE A 375 11.49 -1.45 8.55
N VAL A 376 11.33 -1.83 9.82
CA VAL A 376 11.64 -3.18 10.29
C VAL A 376 10.85 -4.23 9.53
N ILE A 377 9.53 -4.01 9.37
CA ILE A 377 8.67 -4.96 8.64
C ILE A 377 9.02 -5.02 7.15
N SER A 378 9.45 -3.92 6.54
CA SER A 378 9.82 -3.90 5.12
C SER A 378 11.14 -4.63 4.86
N PHE A 379 12.13 -4.46 5.74
CA PHE A 379 13.46 -5.05 5.56
C PHE A 379 13.55 -6.53 5.92
N ILE A 380 12.78 -7.01 6.90
CA ILE A 380 12.87 -8.43 7.33
C ILE A 380 12.77 -9.41 6.17
N PRO A 381 11.80 -9.34 5.27
CA PRO A 381 11.70 -10.29 4.17
C PRO A 381 12.70 -10.03 3.04
N GLU A 382 13.13 -8.79 2.86
CA GLU A 382 14.18 -8.47 1.90
C GLU A 382 15.47 -9.18 2.29
N TRP A 383 15.85 -9.09 3.56
CA TRP A 383 17.01 -9.84 4.08
C TRP A 383 16.85 -11.35 4.00
N MET A 384 15.64 -11.86 4.13
CA MET A 384 15.39 -13.30 3.96
C MET A 384 15.54 -13.80 2.52
N ILE A 385 15.25 -12.94 1.53
CA ILE A 385 15.33 -13.30 0.11
C ILE A 385 16.75 -13.12 -0.41
N THR A 386 17.30 -11.92 -0.23
CA THR A 386 18.59 -11.52 -0.82
C THR A 386 19.78 -11.80 0.09
N GLY A 387 19.55 -11.97 1.39
CA GLY A 387 20.60 -11.91 2.39
C GLY A 387 21.06 -10.48 2.68
N ILE A 388 21.98 -10.35 3.62
CA ILE A 388 22.53 -9.04 4.01
C ILE A 388 23.86 -8.85 3.25
N HIS A 389 23.83 -8.09 2.16
CA HIS A 389 25.01 -7.81 1.31
C HIS A 389 25.85 -6.64 1.82
N LEU A 390 26.11 -6.58 3.13
CA LEU A 390 26.95 -5.55 3.75
C LEU A 390 28.45 -5.87 3.68
N ASN A 391 28.83 -6.93 2.97
CA ASN A 391 30.23 -7.41 2.84
C ASN A 391 31.12 -6.38 2.11
N HIS A 392 30.54 -5.45 1.34
CA HIS A 392 31.26 -4.39 0.64
C HIS A 392 31.57 -3.14 1.47
N LEU A 393 31.10 -3.09 2.71
CA LEU A 393 31.40 -1.98 3.62
C LEU A 393 32.86 -2.12 4.13
N TYR A 394 33.70 -1.15 3.78
CA TYR A 394 35.07 -1.05 4.29
C TYR A 394 35.05 -0.81 5.80
N GLY A 395 35.75 -1.67 6.55
CA GLY A 395 35.98 -1.45 7.98
C GLY A 395 35.65 -2.66 8.88
N PRO A 396 35.68 -2.49 10.21
CA PRO A 396 35.41 -3.55 11.19
C PRO A 396 33.99 -4.14 11.07
N PHE A 397 33.05 -3.37 10.54
CA PHE A 397 31.68 -3.83 10.27
C PHE A 397 31.62 -4.89 9.17
N GLY A 398 32.38 -4.76 8.07
CA GLY A 398 32.40 -5.76 7.00
C GLY A 398 32.88 -7.13 7.50
N ARG A 399 33.93 -7.16 8.34
CA ARG A 399 34.46 -8.40 8.94
C ARG A 399 33.47 -9.09 9.89
N PHE A 400 32.64 -8.32 10.59
CA PHE A 400 31.60 -8.88 11.46
C PHE A 400 30.55 -9.64 10.61
N PHE A 401 30.16 -9.09 9.46
CA PHE A 401 29.19 -9.70 8.56
C PHE A 401 29.75 -10.88 7.76
N GLU A 402 31.07 -10.93 7.49
CA GLU A 402 31.73 -12.09 6.87
C GLU A 402 31.70 -13.35 7.74
N ASN A 403 31.66 -13.19 9.08
CA ASN A 403 31.64 -14.30 10.02
C ASN A 403 30.21 -14.81 10.34
N LEU A 404 29.17 -14.22 9.74
CA LEU A 404 27.81 -14.68 9.91
C LEU A 404 27.53 -15.95 9.10
N PRO A 405 26.61 -16.82 9.58
CA PRO A 405 26.22 -18.03 8.85
C PRO A 405 25.74 -17.72 7.44
N THR A 406 26.03 -18.58 6.49
CA THR A 406 25.73 -18.43 5.04
C THR A 406 24.25 -18.17 4.74
N PHE A 407 23.33 -18.61 5.60
CA PHE A 407 21.91 -18.32 5.45
C PHE A 407 21.54 -16.85 5.74
N VAL A 408 22.40 -16.12 6.47
CA VAL A 408 22.21 -14.69 6.74
C VAL A 408 22.83 -13.85 5.61
N THR A 409 24.01 -14.24 5.12
CA THR A 409 24.74 -13.49 4.09
C THR A 409 24.19 -13.70 2.68
N ASN A 410 23.74 -14.92 2.36
CA ASN A 410 23.23 -15.27 1.03
C ASN A 410 21.71 -15.38 0.99
N GLY A 411 21.04 -15.14 2.13
CA GLY A 411 19.60 -15.36 2.27
C GLY A 411 19.21 -16.85 2.16
N LEU A 412 17.95 -17.12 2.36
CA LEU A 412 17.39 -18.48 2.22
C LEU A 412 17.10 -18.86 0.76
N GLY A 413 17.29 -17.92 -0.18
CA GLY A 413 16.99 -18.11 -1.60
C GLY A 413 15.54 -18.52 -1.85
N VAL A 414 14.67 -18.28 -0.89
CA VAL A 414 13.23 -18.52 -1.01
C VAL A 414 12.63 -17.30 -1.66
N ASN A 415 12.01 -17.48 -2.82
CA ASN A 415 11.20 -16.43 -3.43
C ASN A 415 9.95 -16.23 -2.59
N PHE A 416 10.11 -15.48 -1.51
CA PHE A 416 9.07 -15.27 -0.53
C PHE A 416 8.11 -14.22 -1.07
N TYR A 417 7.02 -14.66 -1.70
CA TYR A 417 5.89 -13.80 -2.06
C TYR A 417 5.23 -13.13 -0.83
N PHE A 418 5.62 -13.52 0.35
CA PHE A 418 5.27 -12.91 1.62
C PHE A 418 6.30 -11.85 2.06
N GLY A 419 6.88 -11.09 1.15
CA GLY A 419 7.74 -9.96 1.46
C GLY A 419 7.06 -9.01 2.43
N GLY A 420 7.82 -8.34 3.34
CA GLY A 420 7.25 -7.52 4.42
C GLY A 420 6.31 -6.43 3.95
N THR A 421 6.65 -5.79 2.83
CA THR A 421 5.77 -4.80 2.21
C THR A 421 4.47 -5.42 1.72
N SER A 422 4.50 -6.60 1.10
CA SER A 422 3.31 -7.28 0.60
C SER A 422 2.42 -7.78 1.73
N LEU A 423 2.99 -8.37 2.80
CA LEU A 423 2.25 -8.77 3.99
C LEU A 423 1.61 -7.58 4.70
N LEU A 424 2.36 -6.51 4.85
CA LEU A 424 1.87 -5.28 5.47
C LEU A 424 0.72 -4.70 4.67
N ILE A 425 0.80 -4.67 3.33
CA ILE A 425 -0.28 -4.22 2.46
C ILE A 425 -1.50 -5.15 2.58
N VAL A 426 -1.29 -6.46 2.53
CA VAL A 426 -2.39 -7.44 2.63
C VAL A 426 -3.12 -7.29 3.96
N VAL A 427 -2.40 -7.26 5.08
CA VAL A 427 -3.00 -7.13 6.41
C VAL A 427 -3.63 -5.76 6.60
N GLY A 428 -2.93 -4.68 6.23
CA GLY A 428 -3.42 -3.31 6.37
C GLY A 428 -4.71 -3.06 5.58
N VAL A 429 -4.72 -3.43 4.30
CA VAL A 429 -5.91 -3.27 3.43
C VAL A 429 -7.07 -4.14 3.90
N ALA A 430 -6.79 -5.38 4.33
CA ALA A 430 -7.84 -6.25 4.89
C ALA A 430 -8.46 -5.63 6.14
N MET A 431 -7.63 -5.10 7.06
CA MET A 431 -8.10 -4.46 8.28
C MET A 431 -8.89 -3.18 8.00
N ASP A 432 -8.42 -2.32 7.11
CA ASP A 432 -9.13 -1.10 6.72
C ASP A 432 -10.48 -1.42 6.08
N THR A 433 -10.53 -2.44 5.21
CA THR A 433 -11.77 -2.88 4.57
C THR A 433 -12.76 -3.43 5.60
N VAL A 434 -12.30 -4.26 6.55
CA VAL A 434 -13.14 -4.79 7.64
C VAL A 434 -13.67 -3.66 8.51
N THR A 435 -12.83 -2.69 8.87
CA THR A 435 -13.23 -1.52 9.67
C THR A 435 -14.30 -0.68 8.95
N GLN A 436 -14.15 -0.49 7.64
CA GLN A 436 -15.17 0.22 6.84
C GLN A 436 -16.50 -0.55 6.76
N ILE A 437 -16.45 -1.86 6.62
CA ILE A 437 -17.64 -2.72 6.65
C ILE A 437 -18.33 -2.63 8.02
N GLU A 438 -17.55 -2.71 9.12
CA GLU A 438 -18.09 -2.57 10.48
C GLU A 438 -18.71 -1.19 10.72
N ALA A 439 -18.08 -0.12 10.25
CA ALA A 439 -18.64 1.24 10.36
C ALA A 439 -19.97 1.39 9.61
N GLN A 440 -20.08 0.80 8.40
CA GLN A 440 -21.34 0.80 7.64
C GLN A 440 -22.44 -0.03 8.32
N LEU A 441 -22.06 -1.14 8.97
CA LEU A 441 -23.00 -1.97 9.75
C LEU A 441 -23.56 -1.20 10.97
N ILE A 442 -22.69 -0.51 11.70
CA ILE A 442 -23.06 0.25 12.89
C ILE A 442 -24.00 1.40 12.52
N MET A 443 -23.68 2.19 11.50
CA MET A 443 -24.53 3.30 11.05
C MET A 443 -25.97 2.84 10.74
N ARG A 444 -26.13 1.70 10.10
CA ARG A 444 -27.48 1.19 9.75
C ARG A 444 -28.21 0.51 10.89
N HIS A 445 -27.50 0.01 11.89
CA HIS A 445 -28.16 -0.49 13.09
C HIS A 445 -28.81 0.66 13.89
N TYR A 446 -28.23 1.86 13.83
CA TYR A 446 -28.83 3.07 14.40
C TYR A 446 -30.04 3.57 13.61
N ASP A 447 -30.07 3.45 12.28
CA ASP A 447 -31.22 3.82 11.46
C ASP A 447 -32.45 2.91 11.73
N GLY A 448 -32.24 1.70 12.25
CA GLY A 448 -33.31 0.79 12.67
C GLY A 448 -34.02 1.23 13.96
N PHE A 449 -33.41 2.11 14.76
CA PHE A 449 -33.98 2.66 15.99
C PHE A 449 -34.73 4.00 15.79
N THR A 450 -34.56 4.65 14.63
CA THR A 450 -35.42 5.80 14.28
C THR A 450 -36.79 5.25 13.86
N PRO A 451 -37.87 5.56 14.59
CA PRO A 451 -39.20 5.10 14.22
C PRO A 451 -39.53 5.65 12.81
N ARG A 452 -39.63 4.76 11.83
CA ARG A 452 -40.19 5.11 10.52
C ARG A 452 -41.53 5.76 10.76
N SER A 453 -41.58 7.09 10.59
CA SER A 453 -42.79 7.93 10.52
C SER A 453 -43.96 7.37 11.30
N GLY A 454 -43.93 7.44 12.60
CA GLY A 454 -45.12 7.35 13.40
C GLY A 454 -46.00 8.51 13.04
N ARG A 455 -47.15 8.27 12.38
CA ARG A 455 -48.27 9.17 12.40
C ARG A 455 -48.46 9.61 13.83
N VAL A 456 -48.15 10.89 14.11
CA VAL A 456 -48.55 11.54 15.34
C VAL A 456 -50.08 11.51 15.34
N ARG A 457 -50.65 10.53 16.00
CA ARG A 457 -52.08 10.58 16.37
C ARG A 457 -52.21 11.68 17.39
N GLY A 458 -52.58 12.84 16.91
CA GLY A 458 -52.99 13.93 17.77
C GLY A 458 -54.18 13.43 18.63
N ARG A 459 -53.94 13.34 19.93
CA ARG A 459 -55.03 13.24 20.92
C ARG A 459 -55.86 14.53 20.80
N ARG A 460 -57.04 14.45 20.14
CA ARG A 460 -58.10 15.45 20.33
C ARG A 460 -58.57 15.30 21.76
N TRP A 461 -58.52 16.40 22.51
CA TRP A 461 -59.37 16.71 23.66
C TRP A 461 -60.68 17.25 23.14
#